data_aa0e32abdbd168ca8bf59de644c5c5fb
#
_entry.id   aa0e32abdbd168ca8bf59de644c5c5fb
#
_cell.length_a   1.000
_cell.length_b   1.000
_cell.length_c   1.000
_cell.angle_alpha   90.00
_cell.angle_beta   90.00
_cell.angle_gamma   90.00
#
_symmetry.space_group_name_H-M   'P 1'
#
loop_
_entity.id
_entity.type
_entity.pdbx_description
1 polymer ?
#
loop_
_entity_poly.entity_id
_entity_poly.type
_entity_poly.pdbx_seq_one_letter_code
_entity_poly.pdbx_strand_id
1 'polypeptide(L)'
;MDVVALIFTALFLLYGIQGAYQPAVQASIPALLSHEYIMKGNAVINLVSSFSGLLGPVIGGTLFGFFGIRPILYISLLCFLLSAIMEIFIRIPFEKKEAAGNIFFIGLADLKESFLYMKYKQPLIMQFSLAVAAINMILSALMIIGLPVIVTQLLAFDSETANRLYGYAEGVMAVGSLCGGMGAGVLAGKMKAERGYLLLFYDALTLIPIGLALMFPVLPIVSYGIIMVSCFVMMFLATLFSIQIMSFLQMIVPGDLMGKVISCAMCIGMCATPVGQAIYGGLFEVLKGKVFGLFFIVTLLVVLLAFAMKKPFARLAEYIER
;
A
#
# COMPACT_ATOMS: atom_id res chain seq x y z
N MET A 1 -14.80 -16.31 -29.78
CA MET A 1 -14.54 -15.24 -28.79
C MET A 1 -13.06 -14.89 -28.87
N ASP A 2 -12.73 -13.65 -29.17
CA ASP A 2 -11.34 -13.26 -29.34
C ASP A 2 -10.56 -13.50 -28.06
N VAL A 3 -9.36 -14.11 -28.15
CA VAL A 3 -8.49 -14.44 -27.01
C VAL A 3 -8.26 -13.19 -26.14
N VAL A 4 -8.16 -12.03 -26.75
CA VAL A 4 -8.02 -10.74 -26.08
C VAL A 4 -9.24 -10.44 -25.19
N ALA A 5 -10.48 -10.61 -25.73
CA ALA A 5 -11.71 -10.39 -24.96
C ALA A 5 -11.83 -11.36 -23.77
N LEU A 6 -11.40 -12.61 -23.96
CA LEU A 6 -11.36 -13.59 -22.87
C LEU A 6 -10.40 -13.17 -21.75
N ILE A 7 -9.20 -12.73 -22.12
CA ILE A 7 -8.18 -12.26 -21.14
C ILE A 7 -8.70 -11.04 -20.40
N PHE A 8 -9.27 -10.04 -21.11
CA PHE A 8 -9.84 -8.85 -20.46
C PHE A 8 -10.97 -9.21 -19.50
N THR A 9 -11.86 -10.11 -19.89
CA THR A 9 -12.97 -10.56 -19.03
C THR A 9 -12.44 -11.28 -17.78
N ALA A 10 -11.45 -12.17 -17.94
CA ALA A 10 -10.84 -12.88 -16.82
C ALA A 10 -10.13 -11.91 -15.86
N LEU A 11 -9.35 -10.96 -16.37
CA LEU A 11 -8.69 -9.94 -15.56
C LEU A 11 -9.69 -9.03 -14.84
N PHE A 12 -10.76 -8.60 -15.52
CA PHE A 12 -11.80 -7.78 -14.91
C PHE A 12 -12.48 -8.50 -13.74
N LEU A 13 -12.81 -9.79 -13.92
CA LEU A 13 -13.40 -10.61 -12.86
C LEU A 13 -12.42 -10.81 -11.70
N LEU A 14 -11.15 -11.14 -11.97
CA LEU A 14 -10.13 -11.33 -10.94
C LEU A 14 -9.91 -10.06 -10.12
N TYR A 15 -9.71 -8.92 -10.78
CA TYR A 15 -9.52 -7.65 -10.07
C TYR A 15 -10.79 -7.17 -9.36
N GLY A 16 -11.97 -7.44 -9.91
CA GLY A 16 -13.25 -7.15 -9.26
C GLY A 16 -13.43 -7.94 -7.97
N ILE A 17 -13.14 -9.25 -8.00
CA ILE A 17 -13.19 -10.12 -6.82
C ILE A 17 -12.14 -9.68 -5.78
N GLN A 18 -10.92 -9.41 -6.21
CA GLN A 18 -9.84 -8.94 -5.33
C GLN A 18 -10.20 -7.60 -4.67
N GLY A 19 -10.83 -6.68 -5.43
CA GLY A 19 -11.31 -5.40 -4.92
C GLY A 19 -12.36 -5.52 -3.81
N ALA A 20 -13.19 -6.55 -3.85
CA ALA A 20 -14.15 -6.87 -2.78
C ALA A 20 -13.50 -7.66 -1.63
N TYR A 21 -12.59 -8.57 -1.94
CA TYR A 21 -11.95 -9.46 -0.96
C TYR A 21 -11.05 -8.72 0.02
N GLN A 22 -10.21 -7.81 -0.45
CA GLN A 22 -9.25 -7.08 0.38
C GLN A 22 -9.90 -6.28 1.53
N PRO A 23 -10.94 -5.46 1.29
CA PRO A 23 -11.64 -4.79 2.38
C PRO A 23 -12.34 -5.74 3.35
N ALA A 24 -12.86 -6.87 2.85
CA ALA A 24 -13.52 -7.88 3.69
C ALA A 24 -12.52 -8.53 4.66
N VAL A 25 -11.32 -8.88 4.19
CA VAL A 25 -10.22 -9.39 5.04
C VAL A 25 -9.84 -8.36 6.10
N GLN A 26 -9.66 -7.11 5.70
CA GLN A 26 -9.29 -6.04 6.63
C GLN A 26 -10.38 -5.78 7.69
N ALA A 27 -11.64 -5.86 7.31
CA ALA A 27 -12.78 -5.70 8.22
C ALA A 27 -12.96 -6.88 9.19
N SER A 28 -12.49 -8.08 8.83
CA SER A 28 -12.60 -9.28 9.67
C SER A 28 -11.58 -9.30 10.82
N ILE A 29 -10.47 -8.59 10.71
CA ILE A 29 -9.39 -8.58 11.72
C ILE A 29 -9.91 -8.19 13.11
N PRO A 30 -10.63 -7.08 13.30
CA PRO A 30 -11.13 -6.69 14.62
C PRO A 30 -12.27 -7.61 15.11
N ALA A 31 -12.93 -8.37 14.24
CA ALA A 31 -13.93 -9.37 14.64
C ALA A 31 -13.29 -10.66 15.16
N LEU A 32 -12.05 -10.93 14.78
CA LEU A 32 -11.31 -12.16 15.15
C LEU A 32 -10.29 -11.92 16.27
N LEU A 33 -9.80 -10.70 16.44
CA LEU A 33 -8.73 -10.35 17.37
C LEU A 33 -9.18 -9.29 18.37
N SER A 34 -8.69 -9.37 19.61
CA SER A 34 -8.85 -8.29 20.58
C SER A 34 -8.02 -7.06 20.17
N HIS A 35 -8.41 -5.88 20.66
CA HIS A 35 -7.77 -4.59 20.32
C HIS A 35 -6.24 -4.60 20.49
N GLU A 36 -5.73 -5.29 21.51
CA GLU A 36 -4.29 -5.43 21.77
C GLU A 36 -3.53 -6.14 20.63
N TYR A 37 -4.19 -7.08 19.93
CA TYR A 37 -3.54 -7.90 18.89
C TYR A 37 -3.82 -7.43 17.46
N ILE A 38 -4.65 -6.41 17.24
CA ILE A 38 -5.00 -5.91 15.88
C ILE A 38 -3.73 -5.51 15.10
N MET A 39 -2.80 -4.78 15.72
CA MET A 39 -1.57 -4.36 15.06
C MET A 39 -0.68 -5.55 14.70
N LYS A 40 -0.60 -6.56 15.56
CA LYS A 40 0.13 -7.80 15.28
C LYS A 40 -0.52 -8.58 14.13
N GLY A 41 -1.85 -8.64 14.12
CA GLY A 41 -2.61 -9.27 13.03
C GLY A 41 -2.35 -8.59 11.67
N ASN A 42 -2.42 -7.26 11.62
CA ASN A 42 -2.08 -6.50 10.42
C ASN A 42 -0.62 -6.70 9.99
N ALA A 43 0.30 -6.78 10.95
CA ALA A 43 1.71 -7.07 10.66
C ALA A 43 1.89 -8.45 10.02
N VAL A 44 1.22 -9.49 10.52
CA VAL A 44 1.25 -10.85 9.95
C VAL A 44 0.68 -10.87 8.52
N ILE A 45 -0.47 -10.21 8.28
CA ILE A 45 -1.06 -10.11 6.94
C ILE A 45 -0.10 -9.40 5.99
N ASN A 46 0.52 -8.31 6.44
CA ASN A 46 1.50 -7.59 5.62
C ASN A 46 2.73 -8.45 5.32
N LEU A 47 3.24 -9.20 6.30
CA LEU A 47 4.35 -10.13 6.10
C LEU A 47 4.02 -11.18 5.03
N VAL A 48 2.86 -11.83 5.13
CA VAL A 48 2.42 -12.84 4.15
C VAL A 48 2.29 -12.20 2.76
N SER A 49 1.69 -11.02 2.67
CA SER A 49 1.53 -10.28 1.40
C SER A 49 2.88 -9.91 0.78
N SER A 50 3.82 -9.40 1.59
CA SER A 50 5.16 -9.02 1.14
C SER A 50 5.98 -10.23 0.70
N PHE A 51 5.89 -11.37 1.43
CA PHE A 51 6.50 -12.65 1.01
C PHE A 51 5.93 -13.13 -0.31
N SER A 52 4.62 -13.08 -0.47
CA SER A 52 3.94 -13.47 -1.71
C SER A 52 4.36 -12.56 -2.88
N GLY A 53 4.45 -11.26 -2.64
CA GLY A 53 4.91 -10.28 -3.63
C GLY A 53 6.36 -10.48 -4.06
N LEU A 54 7.23 -10.92 -3.15
CA LEU A 54 8.64 -11.21 -3.46
C LEU A 54 8.82 -12.56 -4.16
N LEU A 55 8.22 -13.62 -3.61
CA LEU A 55 8.42 -14.98 -4.10
C LEU A 55 7.56 -15.30 -5.33
N GLY A 56 6.38 -14.68 -5.44
CA GLY A 56 5.44 -14.93 -6.53
C GLY A 56 6.05 -14.77 -7.92
N PRO A 57 6.62 -13.61 -8.27
CA PRO A 57 7.27 -13.39 -9.56
C PRO A 57 8.46 -14.32 -9.81
N VAL A 58 9.27 -14.62 -8.77
CA VAL A 58 10.44 -15.52 -8.89
C VAL A 58 9.98 -16.93 -9.19
N ILE A 59 9.07 -17.48 -8.40
CA ILE A 59 8.55 -18.84 -8.57
C ILE A 59 7.75 -18.91 -9.89
N GLY A 60 6.87 -17.96 -10.14
CA GLY A 60 6.05 -17.91 -11.35
C GLY A 60 6.89 -17.79 -12.62
N GLY A 61 7.89 -16.91 -12.64
CA GLY A 61 8.80 -16.74 -13.76
C GLY A 61 9.65 -17.98 -14.02
N THR A 62 10.16 -18.62 -12.96
CA THR A 62 10.93 -19.86 -13.06
C THR A 62 10.08 -21.00 -13.62
N LEU A 63 8.88 -21.21 -13.06
CA LEU A 63 7.97 -22.24 -13.55
C LEU A 63 7.53 -21.99 -15.00
N PHE A 64 7.30 -20.73 -15.36
CA PHE A 64 6.96 -20.36 -16.72
C PHE A 64 8.10 -20.67 -17.69
N GLY A 65 9.32 -20.33 -17.33
CA GLY A 65 10.51 -20.55 -18.16
C GLY A 65 10.78 -22.04 -18.42
N PHE A 66 10.57 -22.91 -17.42
CA PHE A 66 10.85 -24.35 -17.58
C PHE A 66 9.66 -25.17 -18.11
N PHE A 67 8.44 -24.83 -17.71
CA PHE A 67 7.26 -25.67 -17.92
C PHE A 67 6.13 -24.98 -18.70
N GLY A 68 6.26 -23.70 -19.01
CA GLY A 68 5.22 -22.90 -19.66
C GLY A 68 4.04 -22.56 -18.75
N ILE A 69 2.96 -22.05 -19.33
CA ILE A 69 1.81 -21.49 -18.57
C ILE A 69 0.93 -22.56 -17.91
N ARG A 70 0.80 -23.74 -18.49
CA ARG A 70 -0.17 -24.77 -18.06
C ARG A 70 0.03 -25.24 -16.60
N PRO A 71 1.24 -25.64 -16.15
CA PRO A 71 1.45 -26.03 -14.76
C PRO A 71 1.15 -24.90 -13.76
N ILE A 72 1.44 -23.65 -14.15
CA ILE A 72 1.16 -22.47 -13.31
C ILE A 72 -0.34 -22.36 -13.07
N LEU A 73 -1.16 -22.52 -14.11
CA LEU A 73 -2.63 -22.49 -13.99
C LEU A 73 -3.15 -23.59 -13.06
N TYR A 74 -2.63 -24.82 -13.17
CA TYR A 74 -3.05 -25.91 -12.29
C TYR A 74 -2.63 -25.70 -10.84
N ILE A 75 -1.41 -25.23 -10.60
CA ILE A 75 -0.93 -24.89 -9.25
C ILE A 75 -1.77 -23.76 -8.66
N SER A 76 -2.03 -22.69 -9.43
CA SER A 76 -2.86 -21.58 -8.98
C SER A 76 -4.27 -22.03 -8.63
N LEU A 77 -4.90 -22.88 -9.47
CA LEU A 77 -6.22 -23.44 -9.20
C LEU A 77 -6.23 -24.24 -7.89
N LEU A 78 -5.22 -25.08 -7.69
CA LEU A 78 -5.09 -25.87 -6.46
C LEU A 78 -4.91 -24.95 -5.23
N CYS A 79 -4.07 -23.91 -5.33
CA CYS A 79 -3.87 -22.94 -4.25
C CYS A 79 -5.18 -22.19 -3.91
N PHE A 80 -5.94 -21.75 -4.91
CA PHE A 80 -7.24 -21.11 -4.68
C PHE A 80 -8.25 -22.05 -4.04
N LEU A 81 -8.30 -23.32 -4.47
CA LEU A 81 -9.14 -24.34 -3.84
C LEU A 81 -8.79 -24.59 -2.38
N LEU A 82 -7.49 -24.73 -2.08
CA LEU A 82 -7.01 -24.88 -0.71
C LEU A 82 -7.34 -23.65 0.14
N SER A 83 -7.16 -22.44 -0.39
CA SER A 83 -7.52 -21.20 0.29
C SER A 83 -9.02 -21.17 0.61
N ALA A 84 -9.88 -21.47 -0.36
CA ALA A 84 -11.33 -21.51 -0.15
C ALA A 84 -11.74 -22.54 0.91
N ILE A 85 -11.10 -23.73 0.92
CA ILE A 85 -11.34 -24.75 1.95
C ILE A 85 -10.93 -24.23 3.33
N MET A 86 -9.76 -23.59 3.44
CA MET A 86 -9.30 -23.01 4.72
C MET A 86 -10.21 -21.92 5.23
N GLU A 87 -10.77 -21.09 4.35
CA GLU A 87 -11.72 -20.04 4.72
C GLU A 87 -13.03 -20.56 5.32
N ILE A 88 -13.50 -21.74 4.91
CA ILE A 88 -14.72 -22.38 5.47
C ILE A 88 -14.56 -22.63 6.98
N PHE A 89 -13.34 -22.84 7.48
CA PHE A 89 -13.09 -23.08 8.90
C PHE A 89 -13.03 -21.80 9.73
N ILE A 90 -12.97 -20.62 9.09
CA ILE A 90 -12.95 -19.33 9.78
C ILE A 90 -14.39 -18.96 10.18
N ARG A 91 -14.66 -18.90 11.48
CA ARG A 91 -15.95 -18.48 12.02
C ARG A 91 -15.90 -17.01 12.38
N ILE A 92 -16.49 -16.18 11.52
CA ILE A 92 -16.66 -14.75 11.81
C ILE A 92 -18.07 -14.56 12.35
N PRO A 93 -18.27 -13.92 13.52
CA PRO A 93 -19.59 -13.57 14.00
C PRO A 93 -20.23 -12.60 13.01
N PHE A 94 -21.29 -13.05 12.31
CA PHE A 94 -21.97 -12.29 11.29
C PHE A 94 -23.46 -12.17 11.61
N GLU A 95 -23.95 -10.95 11.74
CA GLU A 95 -25.37 -10.65 11.81
C GLU A 95 -25.89 -10.38 10.40
N LYS A 96 -26.77 -11.25 9.92
CA LYS A 96 -27.38 -11.11 8.61
C LYS A 96 -28.33 -9.92 8.61
N LYS A 97 -27.93 -8.82 7.94
CA LYS A 97 -28.83 -7.71 7.65
C LYS A 97 -29.57 -8.01 6.33
N GLU A 98 -30.89 -7.98 6.35
CA GLU A 98 -31.69 -8.13 5.15
C GLU A 98 -31.47 -6.93 4.23
N ALA A 99 -30.81 -7.16 3.11
CA ALA A 99 -30.59 -6.15 2.09
C ALA A 99 -31.73 -6.25 1.06
N ALA A 100 -32.70 -5.35 1.12
CA ALA A 100 -33.76 -5.24 0.12
C ALA A 100 -33.32 -4.26 -0.98
N GLY A 101 -33.04 -4.77 -2.18
CA GLY A 101 -32.76 -3.92 -3.35
C GLY A 101 -31.66 -4.41 -4.27
N ASN A 102 -31.35 -3.62 -5.30
CA ASN A 102 -30.28 -3.89 -6.25
C ASN A 102 -28.91 -3.68 -5.57
N ILE A 103 -28.03 -4.67 -5.65
CA ILE A 103 -26.68 -4.69 -5.03
C ILE A 103 -25.88 -3.43 -5.36
N PHE A 104 -25.98 -2.92 -6.59
CA PHE A 104 -25.26 -1.72 -7.01
C PHE A 104 -25.73 -0.45 -6.26
N PHE A 105 -27.04 -0.28 -6.11
CA PHE A 105 -27.59 0.87 -5.37
C PHE A 105 -27.31 0.77 -3.87
N ILE A 106 -27.32 -0.44 -3.32
CA ILE A 106 -26.94 -0.68 -1.93
C ILE A 106 -25.48 -0.30 -1.72
N GLY A 107 -24.56 -0.73 -2.59
CA GLY A 107 -23.14 -0.37 -2.49
C GLY A 107 -22.90 1.15 -2.59
N LEU A 108 -23.63 1.84 -3.46
CA LEU A 108 -23.52 3.29 -3.60
C LEU A 108 -24.09 4.02 -2.37
N ALA A 109 -25.19 3.53 -1.81
CA ALA A 109 -25.78 4.05 -0.58
C ALA A 109 -24.84 3.84 0.61
N ASP A 110 -24.22 2.66 0.72
CA ASP A 110 -23.24 2.32 1.76
C ASP A 110 -21.99 3.21 1.67
N LEU A 111 -21.50 3.48 0.46
CA LEU A 111 -20.40 4.43 0.23
C LEU A 111 -20.75 5.83 0.71
N LYS A 112 -21.95 6.30 0.34
CA LYS A 112 -22.44 7.63 0.75
C LYS A 112 -22.62 7.71 2.27
N GLU A 113 -23.21 6.69 2.88
CA GLU A 113 -23.40 6.61 4.33
C GLU A 113 -22.05 6.64 5.06
N SER A 114 -21.08 5.83 4.60
CA SER A 114 -19.73 5.77 5.16
C SER A 114 -18.99 7.10 5.04
N PHE A 115 -19.07 7.73 3.88
CA PHE A 115 -18.48 9.05 3.66
C PHE A 115 -19.08 10.11 4.58
N LEU A 116 -20.42 10.16 4.74
CA LEU A 116 -21.10 11.06 5.64
C LEU A 116 -20.77 10.76 7.12
N TYR A 117 -20.67 9.48 7.48
CA TYR A 117 -20.23 9.05 8.81
C TYR A 117 -18.82 9.55 9.13
N MET A 118 -17.86 9.32 8.22
CA MET A 118 -16.49 9.81 8.38
C MET A 118 -16.41 11.33 8.46
N LYS A 119 -17.20 12.04 7.64
CA LYS A 119 -17.16 13.50 7.58
C LYS A 119 -17.77 14.17 8.82
N TYR A 120 -18.89 13.67 9.31
CA TYR A 120 -19.68 14.37 10.34
C TYR A 120 -19.62 13.71 11.72
N LYS A 121 -19.56 12.37 11.80
CA LYS A 121 -19.56 11.66 13.09
C LYS A 121 -18.15 11.31 13.57
N GLN A 122 -17.25 10.95 12.65
CA GLN A 122 -15.87 10.55 12.99
C GLN A 122 -14.86 11.25 12.07
N PRO A 123 -14.66 12.56 12.20
CA PRO A 123 -13.77 13.32 11.31
C PRO A 123 -12.29 12.88 11.37
N LEU A 124 -11.87 12.19 12.45
CA LEU A 124 -10.53 11.59 12.51
C LEU A 124 -10.33 10.55 11.42
N ILE A 125 -11.30 9.67 11.18
CA ILE A 125 -11.21 8.64 10.15
C ILE A 125 -11.08 9.30 8.76
N MET A 126 -11.85 10.36 8.50
CA MET A 126 -11.74 11.12 7.24
C MET A 126 -10.34 11.75 7.08
N GLN A 127 -9.81 12.37 8.14
CA GLN A 127 -8.46 12.98 8.10
C GLN A 127 -7.38 11.96 7.81
N PHE A 128 -7.42 10.77 8.43
CA PHE A 128 -6.47 9.70 8.14
C PHE A 128 -6.65 9.12 6.73
N SER A 129 -7.88 8.93 6.26
CA SER A 129 -8.14 8.46 4.90
C SER A 129 -7.62 9.44 3.83
N LEU A 130 -7.81 10.73 4.04
CA LEU A 130 -7.28 11.77 3.16
C LEU A 130 -5.76 11.87 3.22
N ALA A 131 -5.15 11.65 4.40
CA ALA A 131 -3.69 11.61 4.53
C ALA A 131 -3.11 10.42 3.76
N VAL A 132 -3.71 9.23 3.87
CA VAL A 132 -3.31 8.05 3.09
C VAL A 132 -3.47 8.31 1.59
N ALA A 133 -4.56 8.93 1.17
CA ALA A 133 -4.76 9.31 -0.23
C ALA A 133 -3.68 10.31 -0.71
N ALA A 134 -3.35 11.31 0.08
CA ALA A 134 -2.28 12.25 -0.23
C ALA A 134 -0.91 11.56 -0.33
N ILE A 135 -0.58 10.63 0.59
CA ILE A 135 0.66 9.85 0.54
C ILE A 135 0.69 8.99 -0.73
N ASN A 136 -0.39 8.31 -1.06
CA ASN A 136 -0.48 7.49 -2.27
C ASN A 136 -0.32 8.32 -3.54
N MET A 137 -0.92 9.51 -3.59
CA MET A 137 -0.82 10.42 -4.72
C MET A 137 0.59 11.04 -4.84
N ILE A 138 1.20 11.44 -3.70
CA ILE A 138 2.43 12.23 -3.70
C ILE A 138 3.65 11.31 -3.66
N LEU A 139 3.70 10.34 -2.74
CA LEU A 139 4.90 9.52 -2.50
C LEU A 139 4.87 8.21 -3.27
N SER A 140 3.80 7.41 -3.13
CA SER A 140 3.72 6.11 -3.79
C SER A 140 3.72 6.23 -5.31
N ALA A 141 2.96 7.19 -5.86
CA ALA A 141 2.91 7.43 -7.29
C ALA A 141 4.25 7.92 -7.85
N LEU A 142 4.99 8.77 -7.09
CA LEU A 142 6.35 9.18 -7.47
C LEU A 142 7.28 7.97 -7.61
N MET A 143 7.22 7.02 -6.68
CA MET A 143 8.10 5.85 -6.71
C MET A 143 7.71 4.87 -7.80
N ILE A 144 6.42 4.63 -8.02
CA ILE A 144 5.94 3.73 -9.07
C ILE A 144 6.38 4.21 -10.47
N ILE A 145 6.32 5.51 -10.74
CA ILE A 145 6.74 6.08 -12.02
C ILE A 145 8.25 6.41 -12.02
N GLY A 146 8.75 6.96 -10.93
CA GLY A 146 10.12 7.50 -10.83
C GLY A 146 11.19 6.43 -10.77
N LEU A 147 11.01 5.36 -10.00
CA LEU A 147 12.06 4.35 -9.83
C LEU A 147 12.46 3.67 -11.14
N PRO A 148 11.53 3.17 -11.98
CA PRO A 148 11.90 2.64 -13.29
C PRO A 148 12.59 3.69 -14.17
N VAL A 149 12.08 4.92 -14.23
CA VAL A 149 12.68 6.01 -15.04
C VAL A 149 14.10 6.33 -14.56
N ILE A 150 14.32 6.43 -13.25
CA ILE A 150 15.63 6.71 -12.66
C ILE A 150 16.62 5.61 -13.05
N VAL A 151 16.27 4.35 -12.81
CA VAL A 151 17.21 3.24 -12.99
C VAL A 151 17.47 2.95 -14.46
N THR A 152 16.43 3.04 -15.34
CA THR A 152 16.57 2.65 -16.74
C THR A 152 16.92 3.79 -17.69
N GLN A 153 16.70 5.06 -17.29
CA GLN A 153 16.88 6.20 -18.19
C GLN A 153 17.82 7.30 -17.67
N LEU A 154 17.89 7.50 -16.35
CA LEU A 154 18.67 8.59 -15.76
C LEU A 154 20.05 8.16 -15.26
N LEU A 155 20.16 6.95 -14.71
CA LEU A 155 21.45 6.37 -14.37
C LEU A 155 22.06 5.78 -15.65
N ALA A 156 23.25 6.25 -16.02
CA ALA A 156 23.92 5.93 -17.29
C ALA A 156 24.43 4.47 -17.34
N PHE A 157 23.51 3.51 -17.23
CA PHE A 157 23.77 2.08 -17.44
C PHE A 157 23.34 1.66 -18.86
N ASP A 158 23.95 0.61 -19.39
CA ASP A 158 23.43 -0.07 -20.58
C ASP A 158 22.07 -0.72 -20.31
N SER A 159 21.25 -0.90 -21.34
CA SER A 159 19.87 -1.36 -21.20
C SER A 159 19.72 -2.72 -20.49
N GLU A 160 20.66 -3.65 -20.69
CA GLU A 160 20.61 -4.96 -20.03
C GLU A 160 20.89 -4.83 -18.52
N THR A 161 21.95 -4.12 -18.15
CA THR A 161 22.30 -3.82 -16.76
C THR A 161 21.20 -3.02 -16.06
N ALA A 162 20.65 -1.99 -16.70
CA ALA A 162 19.58 -1.18 -16.17
C ALA A 162 18.33 -2.01 -15.81
N ASN A 163 17.92 -2.92 -16.69
CA ASN A 163 16.77 -3.81 -16.45
C ASN A 163 17.03 -4.78 -15.28
N ARG A 164 18.25 -5.33 -15.18
CA ARG A 164 18.64 -6.17 -14.04
C ARG A 164 18.64 -5.39 -12.72
N LEU A 165 19.21 -4.19 -12.72
CA LEU A 165 19.27 -3.32 -11.56
C LEU A 165 17.88 -2.87 -11.12
N TYR A 166 16.95 -2.63 -12.07
CA TYR A 166 15.55 -2.34 -11.74
C TYR A 166 14.89 -3.55 -11.03
N GLY A 167 15.12 -4.77 -11.50
CA GLY A 167 14.64 -5.96 -10.80
C GLY A 167 15.19 -6.09 -9.36
N TYR A 168 16.48 -5.75 -9.15
CA TYR A 168 17.05 -5.72 -7.80
C TYR A 168 16.44 -4.60 -6.94
N ALA A 169 16.12 -3.45 -7.53
CA ALA A 169 15.46 -2.34 -6.83
C ALA A 169 14.08 -2.75 -6.29
N GLU A 170 13.26 -3.43 -7.09
CA GLU A 170 11.99 -4.01 -6.66
C GLU A 170 12.18 -5.02 -5.51
N GLY A 171 13.21 -5.86 -5.61
CA GLY A 171 13.59 -6.79 -4.55
C GLY A 171 13.95 -6.09 -3.24
N VAL A 172 14.74 -5.01 -3.30
CA VAL A 172 15.13 -4.20 -2.13
C VAL A 172 13.89 -3.57 -1.48
N MET A 173 12.96 -3.04 -2.27
CA MET A 173 11.70 -2.49 -1.76
C MET A 173 10.84 -3.56 -1.06
N ALA A 174 10.75 -4.76 -1.65
CA ALA A 174 10.03 -5.88 -1.05
C ALA A 174 10.65 -6.30 0.30
N VAL A 175 11.99 -6.40 0.37
CA VAL A 175 12.71 -6.69 1.62
C VAL A 175 12.51 -5.58 2.65
N GLY A 176 12.51 -4.32 2.24
CA GLY A 176 12.18 -3.18 3.11
C GLY A 176 10.78 -3.30 3.71
N SER A 177 9.79 -3.64 2.89
CA SER A 177 8.41 -3.88 3.34
C SER A 177 8.30 -5.07 4.31
N LEU A 178 9.00 -6.18 4.02
CA LEU A 178 9.08 -7.34 4.92
C LEU A 178 9.65 -6.96 6.29
N CYS A 179 10.79 -6.27 6.29
CA CYS A 179 11.41 -5.79 7.53
C CYS A 179 10.49 -4.81 8.28
N GLY A 180 9.76 -3.96 7.56
CA GLY A 180 8.75 -3.06 8.13
C GLY A 180 7.60 -3.81 8.79
N GLY A 181 7.08 -4.86 8.15
CA GLY A 181 6.05 -5.74 8.70
C GLY A 181 6.51 -6.46 9.97
N MET A 182 7.73 -7.03 9.95
CA MET A 182 8.36 -7.62 11.13
C MET A 182 8.53 -6.58 12.25
N GLY A 183 9.06 -5.40 11.89
CA GLY A 183 9.23 -4.27 12.79
C GLY A 183 7.92 -3.85 13.45
N ALA A 184 6.82 -3.76 12.69
CA ALA A 184 5.49 -3.45 13.22
C ALA A 184 5.02 -4.50 14.24
N GLY A 185 5.23 -5.79 13.95
CA GLY A 185 4.87 -6.86 14.87
C GLY A 185 5.62 -6.79 16.21
N VAL A 186 6.95 -6.54 16.15
CA VAL A 186 7.82 -6.43 17.34
C VAL A 186 7.55 -5.13 18.11
N LEU A 187 7.31 -4.03 17.39
CA LEU A 187 7.13 -2.70 17.99
C LEU A 187 5.67 -2.40 18.34
N ALA A 188 4.70 -3.29 18.06
CA ALA A 188 3.26 -3.07 18.23
C ALA A 188 2.89 -2.48 19.58
N GLY A 189 3.48 -2.99 20.69
CA GLY A 189 3.24 -2.49 22.04
C GLY A 189 4.02 -1.22 22.43
N LYS A 190 4.96 -0.76 21.57
CA LYS A 190 5.81 0.41 21.84
C LYS A 190 5.49 1.60 20.94
N MET A 191 4.73 1.37 19.86
CA MET A 191 4.36 2.42 18.90
C MET A 191 3.25 3.28 19.49
N LYS A 192 3.61 4.45 19.98
CA LYS A 192 2.64 5.42 20.51
C LYS A 192 1.88 6.09 19.37
N ALA A 193 0.54 6.17 19.50
CA ALA A 193 -0.32 6.81 18.51
C ALA A 193 0.10 8.26 18.25
N GLU A 194 0.39 9.03 19.30
CA GLU A 194 0.80 10.44 19.21
C GLU A 194 2.05 10.69 18.36
N ARG A 195 2.93 9.67 18.16
CA ARG A 195 4.19 9.76 17.40
C ARG A 195 4.09 9.24 15.97
N GLY A 196 2.91 8.79 15.54
CA GLY A 196 2.73 8.23 14.19
C GLY A 196 3.11 9.20 13.06
N TYR A 197 2.92 10.51 13.24
CA TYR A 197 3.34 11.52 12.27
C TYR A 197 4.86 11.55 12.05
N LEU A 198 5.68 11.10 13.01
CA LEU A 198 7.14 11.03 12.86
C LEU A 198 7.56 9.96 11.85
N LEU A 199 6.83 8.86 11.73
CA LEU A 199 7.10 7.87 10.69
C LEU A 199 7.01 8.49 9.30
N LEU A 200 5.94 9.26 9.07
CA LEU A 200 5.76 9.98 7.81
C LEU A 200 6.82 11.07 7.59
N PHE A 201 7.23 11.75 8.66
CA PHE A 201 8.32 12.74 8.61
C PHE A 201 9.66 12.08 8.21
N TYR A 202 10.05 10.98 8.86
CA TYR A 202 11.29 10.28 8.52
C TYR A 202 11.21 9.64 7.14
N ASP A 203 10.04 9.15 6.74
CA ASP A 203 9.80 8.62 5.39
C ASP A 203 10.06 9.69 4.31
N ALA A 204 9.55 10.91 4.51
CA ALA A 204 9.84 12.04 3.63
C ALA A 204 11.33 12.35 3.51
N LEU A 205 12.10 12.25 4.60
CA LEU A 205 13.54 12.53 4.59
C LEU A 205 14.34 11.53 3.74
N THR A 206 13.83 10.32 3.50
CA THR A 206 14.49 9.32 2.64
C THR A 206 14.59 9.77 1.17
N LEU A 207 13.74 10.70 0.73
CA LEU A 207 13.80 11.27 -0.61
C LEU A 207 14.97 12.23 -0.83
N ILE A 208 15.51 12.82 0.25
CA ILE A 208 16.62 13.78 0.15
C ILE A 208 17.88 13.13 -0.45
N PRO A 209 18.36 11.97 0.06
CA PRO A 209 19.50 11.30 -0.54
C PRO A 209 19.27 10.90 -2.01
N ILE A 210 18.03 10.53 -2.39
CA ILE A 210 17.69 10.24 -3.78
C ILE A 210 17.85 11.50 -4.63
N GLY A 211 17.29 12.63 -4.20
CA GLY A 211 17.44 13.91 -4.88
C GLY A 211 18.90 14.36 -5.01
N LEU A 212 19.71 14.19 -3.97
CA LEU A 212 21.14 14.51 -3.97
C LEU A 212 21.92 13.59 -4.92
N ALA A 213 21.65 12.28 -4.92
CA ALA A 213 22.29 11.32 -5.82
C ALA A 213 22.01 11.61 -7.31
N LEU A 214 20.84 12.20 -7.61
CA LEU A 214 20.47 12.63 -8.97
C LEU A 214 21.00 14.03 -9.32
N MET A 215 21.26 14.88 -8.32
CA MET A 215 21.75 16.25 -8.54
C MET A 215 23.25 16.30 -8.81
N PHE A 216 24.04 15.49 -8.12
CA PHE A 216 25.48 15.49 -8.24
C PHE A 216 25.96 14.39 -9.20
N PRO A 217 26.93 14.69 -10.10
CA PRO A 217 27.50 13.71 -11.01
C PRO A 217 28.43 12.73 -10.25
N VAL A 218 27.85 11.71 -9.66
CA VAL A 218 28.57 10.61 -9.00
C VAL A 218 28.61 9.42 -9.95
N LEU A 219 29.48 8.42 -9.68
CA LEU A 219 29.49 7.17 -10.43
C LEU A 219 28.09 6.52 -10.39
N PRO A 220 27.55 6.07 -11.54
CA PRO A 220 26.17 5.51 -11.59
C PRO A 220 25.89 4.45 -10.54
N ILE A 221 26.87 3.59 -10.24
CA ILE A 221 26.73 2.52 -9.26
C ILE A 221 26.63 3.07 -7.81
N VAL A 222 27.30 4.19 -7.52
CA VAL A 222 27.22 4.84 -6.20
C VAL A 222 25.87 5.51 -6.04
N SER A 223 25.39 6.24 -7.06
CA SER A 223 24.04 6.81 -7.06
C SER A 223 22.99 5.73 -6.88
N TYR A 224 23.12 4.62 -7.61
CA TYR A 224 22.22 3.47 -7.47
C TYR A 224 22.24 2.93 -6.02
N GLY A 225 23.41 2.73 -5.42
CA GLY A 225 23.53 2.27 -4.03
C GLY A 225 22.84 3.20 -3.01
N ILE A 226 23.00 4.52 -3.16
CA ILE A 226 22.33 5.51 -2.31
C ILE A 226 20.81 5.41 -2.47
N ILE A 227 20.32 5.30 -3.70
CA ILE A 227 18.89 5.17 -4.01
C ILE A 227 18.34 3.88 -3.39
N MET A 228 19.04 2.76 -3.50
CA MET A 228 18.63 1.47 -2.93
C MET A 228 18.49 1.51 -1.42
N VAL A 229 19.48 2.07 -0.71
CA VAL A 229 19.41 2.23 0.75
C VAL A 229 18.23 3.12 1.13
N SER A 230 18.03 4.22 0.39
CA SER A 230 16.90 5.12 0.63
C SER A 230 15.55 4.45 0.39
N CYS A 231 15.40 3.69 -0.69
CA CYS A 231 14.19 2.92 -1.00
C CYS A 231 13.91 1.85 0.05
N PHE A 232 14.93 1.15 0.54
CA PHE A 232 14.79 0.18 1.63
C PHE A 232 14.21 0.84 2.89
N VAL A 233 14.84 1.94 3.35
CA VAL A 233 14.40 2.66 4.56
C VAL A 233 13.01 3.25 4.37
N MET A 234 12.73 3.80 3.18
CA MET A 234 11.42 4.33 2.82
C MET A 234 10.34 3.25 2.92
N MET A 235 10.53 2.09 2.29
CA MET A 235 9.54 1.00 2.33
C MET A 235 9.37 0.41 3.74
N PHE A 236 10.44 0.37 4.53
CA PHE A 236 10.38 0.00 5.94
C PHE A 236 9.47 0.95 6.73
N LEU A 237 9.69 2.27 6.61
CA LEU A 237 8.92 3.29 7.33
C LEU A 237 7.46 3.39 6.82
N ALA A 238 7.27 3.35 5.51
CA ALA A 238 5.95 3.36 4.88
C ALA A 238 5.09 2.17 5.32
N THR A 239 5.70 0.98 5.43
CA THR A 239 4.99 -0.21 5.91
C THR A 239 4.63 -0.11 7.39
N LEU A 240 5.55 0.37 8.25
CA LEU A 240 5.25 0.65 9.65
C LEU A 240 4.08 1.63 9.79
N PHE A 241 4.11 2.72 9.03
CA PHE A 241 3.05 3.73 9.03
C PHE A 241 1.72 3.15 8.56
N SER A 242 1.71 2.40 7.46
CA SER A 242 0.50 1.80 6.89
C SER A 242 -0.16 0.83 7.88
N ILE A 243 0.61 -0.06 8.52
CA ILE A 243 0.11 -1.00 9.52
C ILE A 243 -0.44 -0.25 10.74
N GLN A 244 0.25 0.79 11.19
CA GLN A 244 -0.18 1.60 12.33
C GLN A 244 -1.51 2.30 12.04
N ILE A 245 -1.63 2.98 10.89
CA ILE A 245 -2.86 3.69 10.50
C ILE A 245 -4.03 2.72 10.35
N MET A 246 -3.84 1.61 9.64
CA MET A 246 -4.91 0.63 9.44
C MET A 246 -5.38 0.06 10.79
N SER A 247 -4.44 -0.28 11.68
CA SER A 247 -4.78 -0.79 13.01
C SER A 247 -5.58 0.23 13.82
N PHE A 248 -5.22 1.50 13.77
CA PHE A 248 -5.96 2.54 14.47
C PHE A 248 -7.36 2.78 13.88
N LEU A 249 -7.49 2.77 12.55
CA LEU A 249 -8.80 2.85 11.91
C LEU A 249 -9.70 1.70 12.36
N GLN A 250 -9.16 0.48 12.43
CA GLN A 250 -9.88 -0.70 12.89
C GLN A 250 -10.26 -0.65 14.38
N MET A 251 -9.53 0.09 15.22
CA MET A 251 -9.85 0.28 16.64
C MET A 251 -10.96 1.31 16.87
N ILE A 252 -11.06 2.32 16.00
CA ILE A 252 -12.01 3.45 16.17
C ILE A 252 -13.36 3.14 15.54
N VAL A 253 -13.39 2.39 14.44
CA VAL A 253 -14.61 2.12 13.69
C VAL A 253 -15.48 1.10 14.42
N PRO A 254 -16.77 1.39 14.69
CA PRO A 254 -17.70 0.43 15.27
C PRO A 254 -17.83 -0.84 14.41
N GLY A 255 -17.99 -1.98 15.04
CA GLY A 255 -18.02 -3.28 14.36
C GLY A 255 -19.12 -3.40 13.28
N ASP A 256 -20.29 -2.79 13.51
CA ASP A 256 -21.43 -2.78 12.57
C ASP A 256 -21.18 -1.96 11.30
N LEU A 257 -20.25 -1.00 11.34
CA LEU A 257 -19.86 -0.15 10.22
C LEU A 257 -18.47 -0.50 9.65
N MET A 258 -17.77 -1.46 10.26
CA MET A 258 -16.36 -1.77 9.96
C MET A 258 -16.14 -2.00 8.47
N GLY A 259 -16.86 -2.92 7.84
CA GLY A 259 -16.69 -3.24 6.42
C GLY A 259 -16.95 -2.05 5.51
N LYS A 260 -18.02 -1.28 5.78
CA LYS A 260 -18.42 -0.13 4.96
C LYS A 260 -17.38 1.01 5.06
N VAL A 261 -16.95 1.35 6.26
CA VAL A 261 -16.03 2.47 6.52
C VAL A 261 -14.62 2.15 6.03
N ILE A 262 -14.11 0.94 6.32
CA ILE A 262 -12.79 0.51 5.84
C ILE A 262 -12.75 0.45 4.32
N SER A 263 -13.80 -0.11 3.65
CA SER A 263 -13.89 -0.12 2.19
C SER A 263 -13.87 1.28 1.59
N CYS A 264 -14.63 2.21 2.19
CA CYS A 264 -14.67 3.61 1.74
C CYS A 264 -13.28 4.29 1.92
N ALA A 265 -12.62 4.09 3.07
CA ALA A 265 -11.28 4.63 3.33
C ALA A 265 -10.23 4.08 2.36
N MET A 266 -10.26 2.77 2.08
CA MET A 266 -9.38 2.14 1.08
C MET A 266 -9.65 2.67 -0.32
N CYS A 267 -10.93 2.84 -0.71
CA CYS A 267 -11.29 3.39 -2.01
C CYS A 267 -10.74 4.80 -2.19
N ILE A 268 -10.89 5.68 -1.19
CA ILE A 268 -10.32 7.03 -1.20
C ILE A 268 -8.79 6.98 -1.40
N GLY A 269 -8.10 6.09 -0.67
CA GLY A 269 -6.66 5.92 -0.76
C GLY A 269 -6.21 5.43 -2.13
N MET A 270 -6.88 4.41 -2.68
CA MET A 270 -6.51 3.78 -3.95
C MET A 270 -6.79 4.67 -5.16
N CYS A 271 -7.91 5.41 -5.17
CA CYS A 271 -8.26 6.31 -6.28
C CYS A 271 -7.27 7.48 -6.45
N ALA A 272 -6.50 7.82 -5.41
CA ALA A 272 -5.52 8.89 -5.47
C ALA A 272 -4.24 8.49 -6.24
N THR A 273 -3.87 7.21 -6.23
CA THR A 273 -2.63 6.71 -6.87
C THR A 273 -2.60 6.95 -8.39
N PRO A 274 -3.63 6.60 -9.20
CA PRO A 274 -3.63 6.85 -10.64
C PRO A 274 -3.52 8.34 -10.99
N VAL A 275 -4.13 9.20 -10.17
CA VAL A 275 -4.02 10.66 -10.36
C VAL A 275 -2.58 11.11 -10.18
N GLY A 276 -1.91 10.65 -9.13
CA GLY A 276 -0.50 10.92 -8.91
C GLY A 276 0.39 10.39 -10.05
N GLN A 277 0.15 9.15 -10.49
CA GLN A 277 0.90 8.53 -11.60
C GLN A 277 0.78 9.35 -12.90
N ALA A 278 -0.42 9.84 -13.23
CA ALA A 278 -0.62 10.69 -14.41
C ALA A 278 0.15 12.03 -14.29
N ILE A 279 0.13 12.64 -13.10
CA ILE A 279 0.89 13.88 -12.82
C ILE A 279 2.40 13.63 -12.97
N TYR A 280 2.94 12.59 -12.34
CA TYR A 280 4.37 12.29 -12.41
C TYR A 280 4.81 11.83 -13.79
N GLY A 281 3.98 11.07 -14.53
CA GLY A 281 4.28 10.72 -15.93
C GLY A 281 4.55 11.97 -16.78
N GLY A 282 3.67 12.98 -16.69
CA GLY A 282 3.87 14.25 -17.37
C GLY A 282 5.06 15.06 -16.84
N LEU A 283 5.27 15.08 -15.51
CA LEU A 283 6.40 15.82 -14.91
C LEU A 283 7.75 15.23 -15.31
N PHE A 284 7.91 13.92 -15.32
CA PHE A 284 9.15 13.26 -15.77
C PHE A 284 9.46 13.54 -17.24
N GLU A 285 8.43 13.60 -18.08
CA GLU A 285 8.59 13.94 -19.50
C GLU A 285 9.03 15.39 -19.72
N VAL A 286 8.45 16.33 -18.98
CA VAL A 286 8.75 17.78 -19.10
C VAL A 286 10.10 18.14 -18.47
N LEU A 287 10.45 17.56 -17.31
CA LEU A 287 11.63 17.97 -16.55
C LEU A 287 12.97 17.45 -17.10
N LYS A 288 12.98 16.48 -18.02
CA LYS A 288 14.14 16.00 -18.81
C LYS A 288 15.51 16.19 -18.12
N GLY A 289 15.83 15.40 -17.11
CA GLY A 289 17.15 15.44 -16.44
C GLY A 289 17.28 16.43 -15.26
N LYS A 290 16.29 17.31 -15.01
CA LYS A 290 16.22 18.14 -13.79
C LYS A 290 15.25 17.54 -12.75
N VAL A 291 15.11 16.23 -12.77
CA VAL A 291 14.16 15.48 -11.92
C VAL A 291 14.52 15.55 -10.44
N PHE A 292 15.79 15.81 -10.09
CA PHE A 292 16.23 15.93 -8.69
C PHE A 292 15.41 16.96 -7.88
N GLY A 293 15.02 18.08 -8.52
CA GLY A 293 14.21 19.11 -7.88
C GLY A 293 12.83 18.60 -7.42
N LEU A 294 12.27 17.64 -8.16
CA LEU A 294 10.98 17.03 -7.83
C LEU A 294 11.04 16.29 -6.47
N PHE A 295 12.15 15.60 -6.18
CA PHE A 295 12.32 14.89 -4.91
C PHE A 295 12.36 15.85 -3.72
N PHE A 296 12.99 17.01 -3.85
CA PHE A 296 12.99 18.04 -2.79
C PHE A 296 11.61 18.66 -2.59
N ILE A 297 10.89 18.95 -3.68
CA ILE A 297 9.52 19.46 -3.60
C ILE A 297 8.60 18.44 -2.91
N VAL A 298 8.69 17.18 -3.30
CA VAL A 298 7.90 16.10 -2.70
C VAL A 298 8.27 15.90 -1.23
N THR A 299 9.55 15.95 -0.88
CA THR A 299 9.97 15.92 0.52
C THR A 299 9.28 17.02 1.33
N LEU A 300 9.30 18.27 0.82
CA LEU A 300 8.65 19.38 1.49
C LEU A 300 7.15 19.16 1.66
N LEU A 301 6.45 18.69 0.61
CA LEU A 301 5.02 18.42 0.66
C LEU A 301 4.67 17.34 1.69
N VAL A 302 5.44 16.25 1.74
CA VAL A 302 5.21 15.15 2.69
C VAL A 302 5.57 15.58 4.12
N VAL A 303 6.60 16.40 4.31
CA VAL A 303 6.93 16.99 5.63
C VAL A 303 5.80 17.89 6.11
N LEU A 304 5.25 18.74 5.24
CA LEU A 304 4.10 19.59 5.60
C LEU A 304 2.88 18.72 5.97
N LEU A 305 2.63 17.66 5.21
CA LEU A 305 1.57 16.71 5.53
C LEU A 305 1.80 16.03 6.88
N ALA A 306 3.03 15.60 7.19
CA ALA A 306 3.38 15.00 8.47
C ALA A 306 3.08 15.95 9.64
N PHE A 307 3.45 17.23 9.52
CA PHE A 307 3.15 18.21 10.56
C PHE A 307 1.64 18.55 10.65
N ALA A 308 0.92 18.56 9.53
CA ALA A 308 -0.54 18.72 9.53
C ALA A 308 -1.22 17.56 10.27
N MET A 309 -0.67 16.36 10.19
CA MET A 309 -1.18 15.16 10.87
C MET A 309 -0.83 15.10 12.37
N LYS A 310 0.05 15.96 12.89
CA LYS A 310 0.42 15.97 14.33
C LYS A 310 -0.79 16.10 15.25
N LYS A 311 -1.71 17.03 14.95
CA LYS A 311 -2.94 17.22 15.74
C LYS A 311 -3.92 16.04 15.65
N PRO A 312 -4.23 15.48 14.44
CA PRO A 312 -5.00 14.24 14.32
C PRO A 312 -4.42 13.08 15.13
N PHE A 313 -3.11 12.87 15.10
CA PHE A 313 -2.46 11.80 15.88
C PHE A 313 -2.56 12.02 17.40
N ALA A 314 -2.44 13.25 17.87
CA ALA A 314 -2.63 13.56 19.30
C ALA A 314 -4.07 13.26 19.76
N ARG A 315 -5.08 13.69 18.98
CA ARG A 315 -6.50 13.37 19.25
C ARG A 315 -6.80 11.88 19.20
N LEU A 316 -6.13 11.16 18.32
CA LEU A 316 -6.24 9.71 18.21
C LEU A 316 -5.74 9.03 19.51
N ALA A 317 -4.59 9.48 20.05
CA ALA A 317 -4.05 8.96 21.30
C ALA A 317 -5.04 9.16 22.46
N GLU A 318 -5.61 10.36 22.60
CA GLU A 318 -6.65 10.65 23.60
C GLU A 318 -7.90 9.77 23.46
N TYR A 319 -8.26 9.40 22.21
CA TYR A 319 -9.42 8.54 21.94
C TYR A 319 -9.17 7.08 22.32
N ILE A 320 -7.94 6.59 22.15
CA ILE A 320 -7.56 5.20 22.46
C ILE A 320 -7.36 5.00 23.99
N GLU A 321 -6.96 6.05 24.71
CA GLU A 321 -6.75 6.00 26.18
C GLU A 321 -8.05 6.08 26.98
N ARG A 322 -9.16 6.45 26.36
CA ARG A 322 -10.53 6.47 26.94
C ARG A 322 -11.22 5.13 26.81
#